data_143f65b29ce849a96d6cb85840657cb5
#
_entry.id   143f65b29ce849a96d6cb85840657cb5
#
_cell.length_a   1.000
_cell.length_b   1.000
_cell.length_c   1.000
_cell.angle_alpha   90.00
_cell.angle_beta   90.00
_cell.angle_gamma   90.00
#
_symmetry.space_group_name_H-M   'P 1'
#
loop_
_entity.id
_entity.type
_entity.pdbx_description
1 polymer ?
#
loop_
_entity_poly.entity_id
_entity_poly.type
_entity_poly.pdbx_seq_one_letter_code
_entity_poly.pdbx_strand_id
1 'polypeptide(L)'
;MPSTSPSLVELRNITFAYGGSGGGSGDARKILDDVSLTIPRGKVTALMGASGGGKTTVLRLIGGQYRAQQGELLLSPASTEAGDAGAQRGEAAAQPQDIGKMVPSDLYAARRRMGMLFQFGALFTDLSVFDNVAFPLREHTDLSEALIRDIVLMKLGAVGLRGARDLMPGEISGGMARRVALARAIALDPELIMYDEPFSGLDPISLGTSARLIRQLNDAMGLTSIVVSHDLDETFGIADQVIILANGKIAAQGTPDEVRHSTDPLVHQFVNGLADGPVLFHYPGPSVDEDFSAGTGRGANQ
;
A
#
# COMPACT_ATOMS: atom_id res chain seq x y z
N MET A 1 20.59 -19.63 1.03
CA MET A 1 19.79 -19.57 -0.21
C MET A 1 18.56 -18.76 0.13
N PRO A 2 18.24 -17.65 -0.56
CA PRO A 2 17.01 -16.94 -0.29
C PRO A 2 15.83 -17.86 -0.60
N SER A 3 14.95 -18.03 0.36
CA SER A 3 13.69 -18.75 0.24
C SER A 3 12.84 -18.01 -0.80
N THR A 4 12.74 -18.56 -2.00
CA THR A 4 11.89 -18.03 -3.07
C THR A 4 10.45 -18.38 -2.77
N SER A 5 9.83 -17.68 -1.80
CA SER A 5 8.36 -17.69 -1.70
C SER A 5 7.79 -17.18 -3.03
N PRO A 6 6.78 -17.85 -3.60
CA PRO A 6 6.19 -17.40 -4.85
C PRO A 6 5.66 -15.97 -4.69
N SER A 7 5.87 -15.09 -5.66
CA SER A 7 5.35 -13.73 -5.65
C SER A 7 3.83 -13.72 -5.83
N LEU A 8 3.13 -12.87 -5.07
CA LEU A 8 1.70 -12.60 -5.30
C LEU A 8 1.52 -11.49 -6.35
N VAL A 9 2.31 -10.43 -6.24
CA VAL A 9 2.31 -9.31 -7.18
C VAL A 9 3.72 -9.07 -7.69
N GLU A 10 3.86 -8.82 -8.98
CA GLU A 10 5.12 -8.47 -9.62
C GLU A 10 4.93 -7.27 -10.54
N LEU A 11 5.73 -6.24 -10.34
CA LEU A 11 5.86 -5.09 -11.21
C LEU A 11 7.10 -5.27 -12.06
N ARG A 12 6.99 -5.13 -13.39
CA ARG A 12 8.09 -5.24 -14.34
C ARG A 12 8.21 -3.98 -15.18
N ASN A 13 9.30 -3.25 -15.02
CA ASN A 13 9.65 -2.05 -15.79
C ASN A 13 8.51 -1.01 -15.84
N ILE A 14 7.82 -0.80 -14.72
CA ILE A 14 6.67 0.11 -14.64
C ILE A 14 7.14 1.56 -14.78
N THR A 15 6.60 2.24 -15.80
CA THR A 15 6.70 3.69 -15.95
C THR A 15 5.31 4.32 -15.89
N PHE A 16 5.16 5.34 -15.04
CA PHE A 16 3.88 6.01 -14.84
C PHE A 16 4.03 7.51 -14.62
N ALA A 17 3.15 8.29 -15.27
CA ALA A 17 2.98 9.72 -15.06
C ALA A 17 1.49 10.07 -15.03
N TYR A 18 1.09 11.04 -14.18
CA TYR A 18 -0.27 11.57 -14.21
C TYR A 18 -0.47 12.48 -15.43
N GLY A 19 -1.62 12.42 -16.08
CA GLY A 19 -1.98 13.30 -17.21
C GLY A 19 -1.53 12.82 -18.59
N GLY A 20 -1.00 11.60 -18.73
CA GLY A 20 -0.43 11.08 -19.98
C GLY A 20 -1.41 10.59 -21.05
N SER A 21 -2.70 10.90 -21.01
CA SER A 21 -3.71 10.40 -21.97
C SER A 21 -4.35 11.47 -22.87
N GLY A 22 -3.78 12.67 -22.95
CA GLY A 22 -4.36 13.76 -23.76
C GLY A 22 -3.28 14.67 -24.33
N GLY A 23 -3.03 14.55 -25.63
CA GLY A 23 -2.19 15.30 -26.53
C GLY A 23 -1.79 16.73 -26.16
N GLY A 24 -0.90 16.90 -25.24
CA GLY A 24 -0.21 18.13 -24.93
C GLY A 24 1.26 17.82 -24.70
N SER A 25 2.13 18.35 -25.57
CA SER A 25 3.60 18.26 -25.46
C SER A 25 4.10 19.10 -24.28
N GLY A 26 3.87 18.63 -23.06
CA GLY A 26 4.49 19.11 -21.86
C GLY A 26 5.05 17.89 -21.12
N ASP A 27 6.29 18.00 -20.69
CA ASP A 27 7.06 16.96 -19.99
C ASP A 27 6.32 16.52 -18.71
N ALA A 28 5.37 15.57 -18.85
CA ALA A 28 4.62 15.07 -17.70
C ALA A 28 5.62 14.39 -16.77
N ARG A 29 5.84 14.98 -15.58
CA ARG A 29 6.76 14.46 -14.58
C ARG A 29 6.45 12.99 -14.30
N LYS A 30 7.38 12.11 -14.64
CA LYS A 30 7.30 10.69 -14.29
C LYS A 30 7.25 10.56 -12.77
N ILE A 31 6.26 9.82 -12.30
CA ILE A 31 6.11 9.47 -10.88
C ILE A 31 6.81 8.15 -10.58
N LEU A 32 6.76 7.21 -11.53
CA LEU A 32 7.52 5.97 -11.52
C LEU A 32 8.29 5.88 -12.84
N ASP A 33 9.55 5.53 -12.78
CA ASP A 33 10.47 5.45 -13.92
C ASP A 33 11.24 4.13 -13.86
N ASP A 34 10.80 3.16 -14.66
CA ASP A 34 11.39 1.82 -14.80
C ASP A 34 11.44 1.04 -13.45
N VAL A 35 10.32 1.02 -12.72
CA VAL A 35 10.23 0.35 -11.42
C VAL A 35 9.92 -1.13 -11.60
N SER A 36 10.79 -1.99 -11.05
CA SER A 36 10.59 -3.44 -10.99
C SER A 36 10.69 -3.91 -9.54
N LEU A 37 9.63 -4.56 -9.02
CA LEU A 37 9.59 -5.07 -7.66
C LEU A 37 8.70 -6.30 -7.55
N THR A 38 8.90 -7.09 -6.49
CA THR A 38 8.10 -8.28 -6.20
C THR A 38 7.54 -8.20 -4.78
N ILE A 39 6.30 -8.63 -4.63
CA ILE A 39 5.62 -8.77 -3.34
C ILE A 39 5.49 -10.27 -3.05
N PRO A 40 6.29 -10.82 -2.12
CA PRO A 40 6.25 -12.23 -1.78
C PRO A 40 4.94 -12.60 -1.10
N ARG A 41 4.36 -13.74 -1.47
CA ARG A 41 3.12 -14.26 -0.88
C ARG A 41 3.29 -14.56 0.61
N GLY A 42 2.30 -14.20 1.42
CA GLY A 42 2.28 -14.46 2.87
C GLY A 42 3.25 -13.59 3.68
N LYS A 43 3.85 -12.57 3.08
CA LYS A 43 4.84 -11.69 3.71
C LYS A 43 4.33 -10.26 3.88
N VAL A 44 4.92 -9.54 4.82
CA VAL A 44 4.72 -8.10 4.98
C VAL A 44 5.84 -7.38 4.23
N THR A 45 5.48 -6.67 3.16
CA THR A 45 6.39 -5.82 2.40
C THR A 45 6.14 -4.36 2.77
N ALA A 46 7.15 -3.70 3.30
CA ALA A 46 7.14 -2.26 3.55
C ALA A 46 7.56 -1.50 2.29
N LEU A 47 6.73 -0.57 1.84
CA LEU A 47 7.03 0.34 0.73
C LEU A 47 7.24 1.75 1.30
N MET A 48 8.47 2.19 1.38
CA MET A 48 8.89 3.39 2.09
C MET A 48 9.57 4.40 1.15
N GLY A 49 9.90 5.58 1.66
CA GLY A 49 10.58 6.64 0.91
C GLY A 49 9.96 8.01 1.15
N ALA A 50 10.59 9.06 0.62
CA ALA A 50 10.16 10.44 0.80
C ALA A 50 8.73 10.70 0.28
N SER A 51 8.09 11.75 0.78
CA SER A 51 6.79 12.21 0.29
C SER A 51 6.86 12.53 -1.21
N GLY A 52 5.82 12.13 -1.95
CA GLY A 52 5.80 12.29 -3.42
C GLY A 52 6.64 11.26 -4.20
N GLY A 53 7.30 10.30 -3.53
CA GLY A 53 8.12 9.25 -4.17
C GLY A 53 7.36 8.20 -4.97
N GLY A 54 6.01 8.26 -5.06
CA GLY A 54 5.21 7.33 -5.86
C GLY A 54 4.60 6.15 -5.09
N LYS A 55 4.77 6.05 -3.77
CA LYS A 55 4.28 4.93 -2.94
C LYS A 55 2.78 4.65 -3.10
N THR A 56 1.93 5.65 -2.85
CA THR A 56 0.47 5.54 -3.04
C THR A 56 0.10 5.27 -4.51
N THR A 57 0.92 5.75 -5.47
CA THR A 57 0.73 5.45 -6.89
C THR A 57 0.94 3.96 -7.17
N VAL A 58 1.93 3.32 -6.54
CA VAL A 58 2.12 1.86 -6.64
C VAL A 58 0.89 1.11 -6.14
N LEU A 59 0.34 1.49 -4.96
CA LEU A 59 -0.89 0.86 -4.45
C LEU A 59 -2.07 1.04 -5.42
N ARG A 60 -2.24 2.23 -6.01
CA ARG A 60 -3.31 2.52 -6.96
C ARG A 60 -3.16 1.75 -8.28
N LEU A 61 -1.93 1.51 -8.73
CA LEU A 61 -1.66 0.66 -9.88
C LEU A 61 -2.00 -0.80 -9.56
N ILE A 62 -1.58 -1.33 -8.39
CA ILE A 62 -1.91 -2.69 -7.94
C ILE A 62 -3.42 -2.86 -7.81
N GLY A 63 -4.13 -1.88 -7.26
CA GLY A 63 -5.60 -1.87 -7.19
C GLY A 63 -6.29 -1.64 -8.54
N GLY A 64 -5.54 -1.47 -9.64
CA GLY A 64 -6.08 -1.24 -10.98
C GLY A 64 -6.83 0.08 -11.16
N GLN A 65 -6.63 1.07 -10.26
CA GLN A 65 -7.24 2.40 -10.39
C GLN A 65 -6.61 3.19 -11.54
N TYR A 66 -5.33 2.93 -11.80
CA TYR A 66 -4.59 3.50 -12.92
C TYR A 66 -3.95 2.37 -13.73
N ARG A 67 -3.62 2.67 -14.98
CA ARG A 67 -2.83 1.81 -15.86
C ARG A 67 -1.48 2.46 -16.10
N ALA A 68 -0.40 1.67 -15.99
CA ALA A 68 0.93 2.14 -16.35
C ALA A 68 1.02 2.42 -17.86
N GLN A 69 1.83 3.41 -18.23
CA GLN A 69 2.11 3.68 -19.64
C GLN A 69 3.07 2.65 -20.23
N GLN A 70 3.98 2.09 -19.39
CA GLN A 70 4.92 1.05 -19.81
C GLN A 70 5.07 0.01 -18.70
N GLY A 71 5.49 -1.19 -19.09
CA GLY A 71 5.70 -2.31 -18.19
C GLY A 71 4.47 -3.20 -18.02
N GLU A 72 4.59 -4.16 -17.11
CA GLU A 72 3.54 -5.13 -16.78
C GLU A 72 3.36 -5.21 -15.26
N LEU A 73 2.11 -5.31 -14.82
CA LEU A 73 1.75 -5.52 -13.42
C LEU A 73 1.02 -6.85 -13.28
N LEU A 74 1.73 -7.85 -12.80
CA LEU A 74 1.28 -9.23 -12.77
C LEU A 74 0.70 -9.57 -11.39
N LEU A 75 -0.50 -10.12 -11.37
CA LEU A 75 -1.14 -10.73 -10.21
C LEU A 75 -1.14 -12.25 -10.39
N SER A 76 -0.55 -12.95 -9.45
CA SER A 76 -0.55 -14.41 -9.44
C SER A 76 -1.96 -14.97 -9.18
N PRO A 77 -2.29 -16.14 -9.73
CA PRO A 77 -3.56 -16.82 -9.48
C PRO A 77 -3.75 -17.07 -7.97
N ALA A 78 -5.02 -17.23 -7.57
CA ALA A 78 -5.35 -17.60 -6.20
C ALA A 78 -4.62 -18.90 -5.83
N SER A 79 -4.15 -19.00 -4.58
CA SER A 79 -3.69 -20.26 -4.06
C SER A 79 -4.92 -21.17 -3.99
N THR A 80 -5.01 -22.15 -4.88
CA THR A 80 -5.91 -23.27 -4.66
C THR A 80 -5.39 -23.98 -3.41
N GLU A 81 -6.11 -23.84 -2.29
CA GLU A 81 -5.83 -24.66 -1.14
C GLU A 81 -5.88 -26.11 -1.58
N ALA A 82 -4.84 -26.87 -1.27
CA ALA A 82 -4.76 -28.31 -1.44
C ALA A 82 -5.75 -28.95 -0.45
N GLY A 83 -7.04 -28.91 -0.77
CA GLY A 83 -8.16 -29.34 0.08
C GLY A 83 -9.24 -30.09 -0.66
N ASP A 84 -9.05 -30.44 -1.94
CA ASP A 84 -9.98 -31.36 -2.62
C ASP A 84 -9.21 -32.52 -3.25
N ALA A 85 -9.07 -33.60 -2.49
CA ALA A 85 -8.46 -34.87 -2.91
C ALA A 85 -9.35 -35.59 -3.95
N GLY A 86 -9.72 -34.91 -5.04
CA GLY A 86 -10.64 -35.46 -6.05
C GLY A 86 -10.44 -34.99 -7.48
N ALA A 87 -9.67 -33.95 -7.75
CA ALA A 87 -9.46 -33.43 -9.10
C ALA A 87 -8.17 -33.96 -9.74
N GLN A 88 -8.21 -35.18 -10.20
CA GLN A 88 -7.34 -35.66 -11.29
C GLN A 88 -7.76 -34.96 -12.57
N ARG A 89 -7.10 -33.84 -12.91
CA ARG A 89 -6.93 -33.36 -14.29
C ARG A 89 -5.79 -32.36 -14.31
N GLY A 90 -4.82 -32.59 -15.19
CA GLY A 90 -3.67 -31.71 -15.40
C GLY A 90 -4.10 -30.33 -15.86
N GLU A 91 -4.42 -29.46 -14.92
CA GLU A 91 -4.55 -28.01 -15.18
C GLU A 91 -3.14 -27.45 -15.17
N ALA A 92 -2.72 -26.95 -16.33
CA ALA A 92 -1.56 -26.08 -16.41
C ALA A 92 -1.69 -24.99 -15.34
N ALA A 93 -0.68 -24.85 -14.48
CA ALA A 93 -0.68 -23.84 -13.42
C ALA A 93 -1.14 -22.51 -14.01
N ALA A 94 -2.23 -21.96 -13.48
CA ALA A 94 -2.79 -20.73 -14.01
C ALA A 94 -1.70 -19.65 -14.02
N GLN A 95 -1.54 -18.98 -15.16
CA GLN A 95 -0.46 -18.00 -15.33
C GLN A 95 -0.83 -16.67 -14.63
N PRO A 96 0.18 -15.92 -14.16
CA PRO A 96 -0.04 -14.56 -13.66
C PRO A 96 -0.74 -13.68 -14.71
N GLN A 97 -1.69 -12.88 -14.28
CA GLN A 97 -2.47 -12.00 -15.15
C GLN A 97 -2.02 -10.55 -15.00
N ASP A 98 -1.87 -9.84 -16.11
CA ASP A 98 -1.53 -8.42 -16.12
C ASP A 98 -2.76 -7.57 -15.77
N ILE A 99 -2.76 -6.95 -14.59
CA ILE A 99 -3.84 -6.08 -14.10
C ILE A 99 -4.12 -4.94 -15.09
N GLY A 100 -3.08 -4.41 -15.73
CA GLY A 100 -3.20 -3.34 -16.71
C GLY A 100 -3.99 -3.73 -17.96
N LYS A 101 -4.04 -5.02 -18.29
CA LYS A 101 -4.74 -5.58 -19.47
C LYS A 101 -6.07 -6.25 -19.12
N MET A 102 -6.42 -6.38 -17.83
CA MET A 102 -7.70 -7.01 -17.43
C MET A 102 -8.91 -6.27 -17.98
N VAL A 103 -9.92 -7.02 -18.41
CA VAL A 103 -11.25 -6.49 -18.69
C VAL A 103 -11.97 -6.15 -17.38
N PRO A 104 -13.00 -5.29 -17.40
CA PRO A 104 -13.66 -4.83 -16.15
C PRO A 104 -14.14 -5.96 -15.23
N SER A 105 -14.68 -7.06 -15.78
CA SER A 105 -15.14 -8.23 -15.00
C SER A 105 -13.99 -8.90 -14.23
N ASP A 106 -12.85 -9.09 -14.90
CA ASP A 106 -11.69 -9.78 -14.32
C ASP A 106 -11.01 -8.88 -13.27
N LEU A 107 -10.94 -7.58 -13.55
CA LEU A 107 -10.46 -6.59 -12.60
C LEU A 107 -11.34 -6.53 -11.34
N TYR A 108 -12.67 -6.63 -11.51
CA TYR A 108 -13.59 -6.71 -10.38
C TYR A 108 -13.34 -7.97 -9.53
N ALA A 109 -13.18 -9.12 -10.17
CA ALA A 109 -12.83 -10.37 -9.49
C ALA A 109 -11.48 -10.29 -8.78
N ALA A 110 -10.46 -9.69 -9.42
CA ALA A 110 -9.15 -9.46 -8.81
C ALA A 110 -9.23 -8.56 -7.57
N ARG A 111 -10.02 -7.47 -7.63
CA ARG A 111 -10.22 -6.55 -6.50
C ARG A 111 -10.88 -7.20 -5.29
N ARG A 112 -11.75 -8.21 -5.47
CA ARG A 112 -12.34 -8.97 -4.36
C ARG A 112 -11.30 -9.76 -3.56
N ARG A 113 -10.15 -10.06 -4.15
CA ARG A 113 -8.99 -10.70 -3.50
C ARG A 113 -8.08 -9.69 -2.79
N MET A 114 -8.40 -8.39 -2.84
CA MET A 114 -7.59 -7.31 -2.30
C MET A 114 -8.39 -6.52 -1.28
N GLY A 115 -7.81 -6.28 -0.11
CA GLY A 115 -8.29 -5.32 0.88
C GLY A 115 -7.46 -4.04 0.82
N MET A 116 -8.08 -2.90 1.14
CA MET A 116 -7.35 -1.63 1.24
C MET A 116 -7.75 -0.86 2.49
N LEU A 117 -6.75 -0.48 3.28
CA LEU A 117 -6.88 0.45 4.38
C LEU A 117 -6.36 1.82 3.92
N PHE A 118 -7.26 2.78 3.78
CA PHE A 118 -6.92 4.16 3.42
C PHE A 118 -6.41 4.95 4.63
N GLN A 119 -5.59 5.96 4.39
CA GLN A 119 -4.92 6.79 5.40
C GLN A 119 -5.82 7.25 6.56
N PHE A 120 -7.08 7.63 6.30
CA PHE A 120 -8.03 8.07 7.32
C PHE A 120 -9.15 7.05 7.59
N GLY A 121 -8.95 5.78 7.21
CA GLY A 121 -9.94 4.72 7.37
C GLY A 121 -11.10 4.78 6.37
N ALA A 122 -11.52 5.95 5.94
CA ALA A 122 -12.60 6.18 4.97
C ALA A 122 -13.89 5.39 5.32
N LEU A 123 -14.33 5.46 6.57
CA LEU A 123 -15.58 4.86 7.00
C LEU A 123 -16.77 5.62 6.40
N PHE A 124 -17.84 4.89 6.10
CA PHE A 124 -19.15 5.47 5.81
C PHE A 124 -19.69 6.08 7.09
N THR A 125 -19.88 7.39 7.11
CA THR A 125 -20.26 8.15 8.32
C THR A 125 -21.70 7.95 8.76
N ASP A 126 -22.54 7.50 7.85
CA ASP A 126 -23.97 7.21 8.02
C ASP A 126 -24.26 5.72 8.30
N LEU A 127 -23.22 4.88 8.39
CA LEU A 127 -23.31 3.47 8.75
C LEU A 127 -22.68 3.21 10.11
N SER A 128 -23.28 2.31 10.89
CA SER A 128 -22.72 1.83 12.15
C SER A 128 -21.35 1.16 11.93
N VAL A 129 -20.63 0.91 13.02
CA VAL A 129 -19.39 0.09 12.99
C VAL A 129 -19.69 -1.29 12.40
N PHE A 130 -20.80 -1.91 12.78
CA PHE A 130 -21.24 -3.19 12.23
C PHE A 130 -21.47 -3.10 10.72
N ASP A 131 -22.27 -2.12 10.27
CA ASP A 131 -22.65 -1.99 8.87
C ASP A 131 -21.45 -1.60 7.98
N ASN A 132 -20.50 -0.83 8.48
CA ASN A 132 -19.24 -0.58 7.78
C ASN A 132 -18.51 -1.89 7.44
N VAL A 133 -18.45 -2.84 8.38
CA VAL A 133 -17.76 -4.13 8.15
C VAL A 133 -18.64 -5.08 7.35
N ALA A 134 -19.98 -5.03 7.51
CA ALA A 134 -20.94 -5.83 6.76
C ALA A 134 -21.05 -5.43 5.28
N PHE A 135 -20.78 -4.16 4.97
CA PHE A 135 -20.96 -3.58 3.64
C PHE A 135 -20.32 -4.42 2.50
N PRO A 136 -19.01 -4.74 2.54
CA PRO A 136 -18.42 -5.55 1.47
C PRO A 136 -18.99 -6.97 1.40
N LEU A 137 -19.46 -7.54 2.49
CA LEU A 137 -20.09 -8.87 2.48
C LEU A 137 -21.45 -8.84 1.77
N ARG A 138 -22.27 -7.83 2.09
CA ARG A 138 -23.58 -7.64 1.43
C ARG A 138 -23.45 -7.33 -0.06
N GLU A 139 -22.45 -6.54 -0.43
CA GLU A 139 -22.23 -6.11 -1.82
C GLU A 139 -21.64 -7.20 -2.70
N HIS A 140 -20.81 -8.09 -2.13
CA HIS A 140 -20.01 -9.02 -2.93
C HIS A 140 -20.31 -10.50 -2.69
N THR A 141 -21.29 -10.83 -1.84
CA THR A 141 -21.65 -12.23 -1.55
C THR A 141 -23.16 -12.40 -1.45
N ASP A 142 -23.62 -13.62 -1.64
CA ASP A 142 -25.02 -14.01 -1.44
C ASP A 142 -25.25 -14.65 -0.06
N LEU A 143 -24.45 -14.28 0.95
CA LEU A 143 -24.55 -14.80 2.30
C LEU A 143 -25.83 -14.32 3.00
N SER A 144 -26.44 -15.17 3.84
CA SER A 144 -27.54 -14.75 4.68
C SER A 144 -27.08 -13.72 5.74
N GLU A 145 -27.98 -12.83 6.16
CA GLU A 145 -27.70 -11.83 7.21
C GLU A 145 -27.20 -12.47 8.53
N ALA A 146 -27.63 -13.70 8.83
CA ALA A 146 -27.16 -14.44 10.00
C ALA A 146 -25.67 -14.79 9.87
N LEU A 147 -25.21 -15.26 8.69
CA LEU A 147 -23.79 -15.54 8.43
C LEU A 147 -22.97 -14.25 8.37
N ILE A 148 -23.49 -13.20 7.72
CA ILE A 148 -22.84 -11.88 7.68
C ILE A 148 -22.61 -11.37 9.11
N ARG A 149 -23.63 -11.46 9.97
CA ARG A 149 -23.52 -11.08 11.39
C ARG A 149 -22.39 -11.82 12.09
N ASP A 150 -22.29 -13.11 11.91
CA ASP A 150 -21.27 -13.92 12.60
C ASP A 150 -19.86 -13.59 12.08
N ILE A 151 -19.69 -13.43 10.77
CA ILE A 151 -18.44 -12.98 10.16
C ILE A 151 -18.05 -11.60 10.69
N VAL A 152 -18.94 -10.62 10.68
CA VAL A 152 -18.69 -9.27 11.17
C VAL A 152 -18.25 -9.29 12.63
N LEU A 153 -18.92 -10.05 13.50
CA LEU A 153 -18.55 -10.18 14.89
C LEU A 153 -17.17 -10.81 15.09
N MET A 154 -16.80 -11.80 14.25
CA MET A 154 -15.45 -12.37 14.25
C MET A 154 -14.41 -11.32 13.83
N LYS A 155 -14.64 -10.59 12.73
CA LYS A 155 -13.70 -9.55 12.24
C LYS A 155 -13.55 -8.40 13.22
N LEU A 156 -14.65 -7.93 13.84
CA LEU A 156 -14.60 -6.94 14.92
C LEU A 156 -13.91 -7.49 16.17
N GLY A 157 -14.07 -8.78 16.46
CA GLY A 157 -13.35 -9.46 17.53
C GLY A 157 -11.84 -9.46 17.29
N ALA A 158 -11.38 -9.75 16.06
CA ALA A 158 -9.98 -9.77 15.69
C ALA A 158 -9.28 -8.41 15.86
N VAL A 159 -10.02 -7.30 15.71
CA VAL A 159 -9.51 -5.94 15.94
C VAL A 159 -9.86 -5.37 17.32
N GLY A 160 -10.46 -6.18 18.22
CA GLY A 160 -10.80 -5.81 19.59
C GLY A 160 -11.97 -4.82 19.71
N LEU A 161 -12.90 -4.79 18.76
CA LEU A 161 -14.00 -3.81 18.70
C LEU A 161 -15.40 -4.42 18.66
N ARG A 162 -15.56 -5.71 19.00
CA ARG A 162 -16.88 -6.38 19.00
C ARG A 162 -17.93 -5.66 19.85
N GLY A 163 -17.50 -5.06 20.99
CA GLY A 163 -18.40 -4.32 21.86
C GLY A 163 -18.82 -2.94 21.34
N ALA A 164 -18.15 -2.43 20.30
CA ALA A 164 -18.46 -1.12 19.69
C ALA A 164 -19.33 -1.24 18.43
N ARG A 165 -19.86 -2.43 18.12
CA ARG A 165 -20.54 -2.73 16.85
C ARG A 165 -21.71 -1.79 16.52
N ASP A 166 -22.44 -1.35 17.56
CA ASP A 166 -23.66 -0.55 17.41
C ASP A 166 -23.38 0.97 17.39
N LEU A 167 -22.12 1.38 17.61
CA LEU A 167 -21.70 2.77 17.59
C LEU A 167 -21.57 3.32 16.16
N MET A 168 -21.77 4.62 16.03
CA MET A 168 -21.51 5.36 14.79
C MET A 168 -20.05 5.81 14.71
N PRO A 169 -19.48 6.06 13.51
CA PRO A 169 -18.12 6.58 13.36
C PRO A 169 -17.81 7.85 14.15
N GLY A 170 -18.82 8.72 14.36
CA GLY A 170 -18.67 9.93 15.17
C GLY A 170 -18.57 9.69 16.68
N GLU A 171 -18.88 8.47 17.16
CA GLU A 171 -18.87 8.09 18.59
C GLU A 171 -17.62 7.31 18.99
N ILE A 172 -16.70 7.03 18.03
CA ILE A 172 -15.49 6.27 18.26
C ILE A 172 -14.24 7.13 18.06
N SER A 173 -13.13 6.75 18.70
CA SER A 173 -11.86 7.45 18.53
C SER A 173 -11.25 7.18 17.12
N GLY A 174 -10.33 8.04 16.67
CA GLY A 174 -9.64 7.85 15.38
C GLY A 174 -8.90 6.51 15.29
N GLY A 175 -8.28 6.05 16.37
CA GLY A 175 -7.66 4.73 16.44
C GLY A 175 -8.67 3.58 16.36
N MET A 176 -9.87 3.73 16.96
CA MET A 176 -10.96 2.77 16.79
C MET A 176 -11.47 2.77 15.34
N ALA A 177 -11.69 3.94 14.75
CA ALA A 177 -12.15 4.06 13.36
C ALA A 177 -11.20 3.35 12.37
N ARG A 178 -9.88 3.48 12.59
CA ARG A 178 -8.88 2.74 11.80
C ARG A 178 -9.01 1.23 11.95
N ARG A 179 -9.20 0.74 13.17
CA ARG A 179 -9.40 -0.70 13.42
C ARG A 179 -10.71 -1.21 12.80
N VAL A 180 -11.78 -0.41 12.79
CA VAL A 180 -13.01 -0.74 12.05
C VAL A 180 -12.75 -0.83 10.56
N ALA A 181 -12.03 0.15 9.99
CA ALA A 181 -11.64 0.14 8.59
C ALA A 181 -10.77 -1.07 8.22
N LEU A 182 -9.90 -1.51 9.14
CA LEU A 182 -9.13 -2.75 9.00
C LEU A 182 -10.04 -3.98 9.01
N ALA A 183 -11.00 -4.06 9.95
CA ALA A 183 -11.99 -5.15 9.98
C ALA A 183 -12.79 -5.21 8.68
N ARG A 184 -13.17 -4.06 8.12
CA ARG A 184 -13.83 -3.96 6.80
C ARG A 184 -12.93 -4.44 5.67
N ALA A 185 -11.64 -4.07 5.68
CA ALA A 185 -10.69 -4.48 4.64
C ALA A 185 -10.45 -5.99 4.61
N ILE A 186 -10.56 -6.67 5.76
CA ILE A 186 -10.40 -8.14 5.87
C ILE A 186 -11.73 -8.89 5.84
N ALA A 187 -12.86 -8.24 5.61
CA ALA A 187 -14.18 -8.88 5.69
C ALA A 187 -14.37 -10.01 4.67
N LEU A 188 -13.81 -9.86 3.47
CA LEU A 188 -13.90 -10.84 2.37
C LEU A 188 -12.76 -11.86 2.36
N ASP A 189 -11.94 -11.98 3.42
CA ASP A 189 -10.76 -12.83 3.49
C ASP A 189 -9.82 -12.65 2.27
N PRO A 190 -9.34 -11.42 2.02
CA PRO A 190 -8.50 -11.14 0.86
C PRO A 190 -7.15 -11.84 0.97
N GLU A 191 -6.49 -12.11 -0.16
CA GLU A 191 -5.12 -12.62 -0.20
C GLU A 191 -4.08 -11.51 -0.03
N LEU A 192 -4.43 -10.29 -0.44
CA LEU A 192 -3.59 -9.09 -0.38
C LEU A 192 -4.28 -8.01 0.44
N ILE A 193 -3.56 -7.41 1.38
CA ILE A 193 -3.99 -6.15 2.00
C ILE A 193 -2.96 -5.07 1.74
N MET A 194 -3.46 -3.92 1.31
CA MET A 194 -2.68 -2.70 1.09
C MET A 194 -3.03 -1.68 2.18
N TYR A 195 -2.01 -1.21 2.89
CA TYR A 195 -2.13 -0.21 3.96
C TYR A 195 -1.48 1.08 3.47
N ASP A 196 -2.27 2.15 3.31
CA ASP A 196 -1.76 3.47 2.95
C ASP A 196 -1.67 4.35 4.20
N GLU A 197 -0.46 4.54 4.71
CA GLU A 197 -0.13 5.30 5.93
C GLU A 197 -0.95 4.88 7.17
N PRO A 198 -0.92 3.59 7.57
CA PRO A 198 -1.79 3.08 8.64
C PRO A 198 -1.48 3.68 10.02
N PHE A 199 -0.31 4.27 10.20
CA PHE A 199 0.17 4.80 11.49
C PHE A 199 0.01 6.32 11.62
N SER A 200 -0.22 7.03 10.52
CA SER A 200 -0.25 8.50 10.47
C SER A 200 -1.23 9.10 11.50
N GLY A 201 -0.73 10.00 12.37
CA GLY A 201 -1.52 10.71 13.37
C GLY A 201 -2.00 9.86 14.57
N LEU A 202 -1.41 8.68 14.78
CA LEU A 202 -1.62 7.90 16.00
C LEU A 202 -0.64 8.34 17.10
N ASP A 203 -1.09 8.23 18.35
CA ASP A 203 -0.19 8.31 19.49
C ASP A 203 0.73 7.07 19.54
N PRO A 204 1.89 7.13 20.25
CA PRO A 204 2.86 6.04 20.25
C PRO A 204 2.31 4.68 20.71
N ILE A 205 1.36 4.65 21.64
CA ILE A 205 0.76 3.40 22.14
C ILE A 205 -0.15 2.80 21.07
N SER A 206 -1.01 3.63 20.47
CA SER A 206 -1.92 3.23 19.38
C SER A 206 -1.15 2.79 18.13
N LEU A 207 -0.02 3.44 17.84
CA LEU A 207 0.87 3.11 16.73
C LEU A 207 1.48 1.71 16.91
N GLY A 208 2.14 1.44 18.04
CA GLY A 208 2.71 0.11 18.34
C GLY A 208 1.64 -1.00 18.39
N THR A 209 0.43 -0.67 18.89
CA THR A 209 -0.70 -1.61 18.88
C THR A 209 -1.16 -1.93 17.46
N SER A 210 -1.25 -0.93 16.58
CA SER A 210 -1.66 -1.10 15.19
C SER A 210 -0.63 -1.89 14.38
N ALA A 211 0.67 -1.61 14.58
CA ALA A 211 1.75 -2.36 13.94
C ALA A 211 1.68 -3.86 14.32
N ARG A 212 1.57 -4.14 15.62
CA ARG A 212 1.41 -5.52 16.11
C ARG A 212 0.17 -6.20 15.55
N LEU A 213 -0.96 -5.51 15.46
CA LEU A 213 -2.20 -6.04 14.91
C LEU A 213 -2.05 -6.40 13.43
N ILE A 214 -1.40 -5.55 12.63
CA ILE A 214 -1.11 -5.85 11.21
C ILE A 214 -0.28 -7.14 11.12
N ARG A 215 0.78 -7.29 11.91
CA ARG A 215 1.62 -8.50 11.90
C ARG A 215 0.82 -9.74 12.32
N GLN A 216 0.07 -9.65 13.42
CA GLN A 216 -0.75 -10.76 13.91
C GLN A 216 -1.81 -11.22 12.90
N LEU A 217 -2.49 -10.29 12.22
CA LEU A 217 -3.45 -10.63 11.18
C LEU A 217 -2.76 -11.27 9.97
N ASN A 218 -1.60 -10.75 9.56
CA ASN A 218 -0.81 -11.35 8.49
C ASN A 218 -0.47 -12.81 8.79
N ASP A 219 0.04 -13.07 10.00
CA ASP A 219 0.45 -14.43 10.42
C ASP A 219 -0.75 -15.37 10.60
N ALA A 220 -1.82 -14.89 11.22
CA ALA A 220 -2.99 -15.72 11.52
C ALA A 220 -3.82 -16.09 10.29
N MET A 221 -3.88 -15.21 9.30
CA MET A 221 -4.69 -15.39 8.09
C MET A 221 -3.85 -15.78 6.87
N GLY A 222 -2.53 -15.86 6.97
CA GLY A 222 -1.63 -16.10 5.83
C GLY A 222 -1.67 -14.99 4.77
N LEU A 223 -1.97 -13.76 5.18
CA LEU A 223 -2.12 -12.62 4.28
C LEU A 223 -0.81 -12.23 3.62
N THR A 224 -0.91 -11.64 2.43
CA THR A 224 0.18 -10.84 1.87
C THR A 224 -0.13 -9.37 2.17
N SER A 225 0.81 -8.64 2.74
CA SER A 225 0.61 -7.26 3.17
C SER A 225 1.60 -6.32 2.50
N ILE A 226 1.10 -5.17 2.00
CA ILE A 226 1.92 -4.03 1.57
C ILE A 226 1.63 -2.88 2.51
N VAL A 227 2.64 -2.41 3.23
CA VAL A 227 2.52 -1.30 4.18
C VAL A 227 3.28 -0.10 3.62
N VAL A 228 2.54 0.93 3.20
CA VAL A 228 3.13 2.24 2.88
C VAL A 228 3.17 3.05 4.16
N SER A 229 4.36 3.44 4.59
CA SER A 229 4.54 4.26 5.78
C SER A 229 5.84 5.09 5.72
N HIS A 230 5.91 6.11 6.55
CA HIS A 230 7.13 6.86 6.86
C HIS A 230 7.62 6.62 8.30
N ASP A 231 6.85 5.86 9.10
CA ASP A 231 7.22 5.46 10.47
C ASP A 231 8.19 4.26 10.39
N LEU A 232 9.48 4.53 10.54
CA LEU A 232 10.55 3.57 10.28
C LEU A 232 10.56 2.41 11.28
N ASP A 233 10.62 2.70 12.57
CA ASP A 233 10.86 1.68 13.60
C ASP A 233 9.73 0.65 13.67
N GLU A 234 8.49 1.10 13.66
CA GLU A 234 7.32 0.23 13.70
C GLU A 234 7.18 -0.58 12.42
N THR A 235 7.43 0.06 11.28
CA THR A 235 7.32 -0.61 9.98
C THR A 235 8.41 -1.67 9.82
N PHE A 236 9.67 -1.35 10.19
CA PHE A 236 10.77 -2.30 10.16
C PHE A 236 10.55 -3.46 11.15
N GLY A 237 9.90 -3.17 12.30
CA GLY A 237 9.60 -4.18 13.31
C GLY A 237 8.60 -5.26 12.85
N ILE A 238 7.79 -4.97 11.83
CA ILE A 238 6.78 -5.91 11.33
C ILE A 238 7.04 -6.42 9.91
N ALA A 239 7.95 -5.81 9.16
CA ALA A 239 8.21 -6.15 7.76
C ALA A 239 9.12 -7.37 7.62
N ASP A 240 8.84 -8.21 6.62
CA ASP A 240 9.75 -9.26 6.13
C ASP A 240 10.66 -8.72 5.03
N GLN A 241 10.19 -7.70 4.28
CA GLN A 241 10.89 -7.05 3.18
C GLN A 241 10.64 -5.54 3.22
N VAL A 242 11.67 -4.75 2.91
CA VAL A 242 11.59 -3.29 2.79
C VAL A 242 12.02 -2.89 1.39
N ILE A 243 11.24 -2.01 0.77
CA ILE A 243 11.54 -1.39 -0.52
C ILE A 243 11.53 0.12 -0.31
N ILE A 244 12.62 0.80 -0.67
CA ILE A 244 12.71 2.27 -0.61
C ILE A 244 12.57 2.84 -2.01
N LEU A 245 11.52 3.64 -2.21
CA LEU A 245 11.27 4.40 -3.42
C LEU A 245 11.79 5.83 -3.26
N ALA A 246 12.62 6.26 -4.21
CA ALA A 246 13.10 7.63 -4.26
C ALA A 246 13.19 8.09 -5.73
N ASN A 247 12.74 9.33 -5.98
CA ASN A 247 12.78 9.93 -7.32
C ASN A 247 12.16 9.03 -8.41
N GLY A 248 11.09 8.30 -8.07
CA GLY A 248 10.39 7.41 -9.00
C GLY A 248 11.12 6.09 -9.30
N LYS A 249 12.19 5.76 -8.57
CA LYS A 249 13.00 4.54 -8.73
C LYS A 249 13.14 3.79 -7.41
N ILE A 250 13.52 2.51 -7.49
CA ILE A 250 13.91 1.75 -6.31
C ILE A 250 15.34 2.14 -5.93
N ALA A 251 15.49 2.73 -4.72
CA ALA A 251 16.78 3.07 -4.15
C ALA A 251 17.38 1.88 -3.39
N ALA A 252 16.56 1.11 -2.69
CA ALA A 252 16.98 -0.12 -2.01
C ALA A 252 15.84 -1.11 -1.91
N GLN A 253 16.19 -2.40 -1.84
CA GLN A 253 15.29 -3.50 -1.56
C GLN A 253 16.05 -4.59 -0.81
N GLY A 254 15.47 -5.12 0.28
CA GLY A 254 16.08 -6.17 1.09
C GLY A 254 15.29 -6.44 2.35
N THR A 255 15.88 -7.19 3.27
CA THR A 255 15.36 -7.34 4.64
C THR A 255 15.47 -6.00 5.39
N PRO A 256 14.71 -5.81 6.49
CA PRO A 256 14.85 -4.61 7.34
C PRO A 256 16.30 -4.35 7.76
N ASP A 257 17.04 -5.40 8.12
CA ASP A 257 18.44 -5.30 8.56
C ASP A 257 19.37 -4.87 7.41
N GLU A 258 19.21 -5.44 6.22
CA GLU A 258 20.00 -5.07 5.03
C GLU A 258 19.77 -3.60 4.65
N VAL A 259 18.52 -3.15 4.67
CA VAL A 259 18.19 -1.76 4.34
C VAL A 259 18.68 -0.80 5.41
N ARG A 260 18.58 -1.17 6.70
CA ARG A 260 19.06 -0.36 7.83
C ARG A 260 20.57 -0.14 7.79
N HIS A 261 21.33 -1.12 7.30
CA HIS A 261 22.80 -1.04 7.18
C HIS A 261 23.26 -0.67 5.77
N SER A 262 22.38 -0.19 4.92
CA SER A 262 22.75 0.24 3.56
C SER A 262 23.77 1.37 3.57
N THR A 263 24.77 1.25 2.72
CA THR A 263 25.80 2.29 2.50
C THR A 263 25.41 3.30 1.42
N ASP A 264 24.28 3.10 0.74
CA ASP A 264 23.76 4.08 -0.21
C ASP A 264 23.42 5.39 0.51
N PRO A 265 23.96 6.55 0.09
CA PRO A 265 23.82 7.82 0.81
C PRO A 265 22.36 8.27 0.96
N LEU A 266 21.50 7.98 -0.04
CA LEU A 266 20.08 8.35 -0.02
C LEU A 266 19.30 7.47 0.96
N VAL A 267 19.56 6.17 0.93
CA VAL A 267 18.95 5.21 1.86
C VAL A 267 19.39 5.52 3.28
N HIS A 268 20.68 5.78 3.48
CA HIS A 268 21.26 6.15 4.79
C HIS A 268 20.62 7.44 5.33
N GLN A 269 20.48 8.48 4.50
CA GLN A 269 19.81 9.73 4.89
C GLN A 269 18.36 9.45 5.32
N PHE A 270 17.61 8.68 4.53
CA PHE A 270 16.20 8.38 4.80
C PHE A 270 16.03 7.58 6.08
N VAL A 271 16.79 6.48 6.24
CA VAL A 271 16.67 5.55 7.37
C VAL A 271 17.10 6.19 8.69
N ASN A 272 18.06 7.11 8.66
CA ASN A 272 18.54 7.79 9.87
C ASN A 272 17.92 9.18 10.09
N GLY A 273 17.00 9.62 9.22
CA GLY A 273 16.36 10.93 9.33
C GLY A 273 17.32 12.11 9.27
N LEU A 274 18.41 12.00 8.49
CA LEU A 274 19.46 13.02 8.44
C LEU A 274 18.99 14.24 7.64
N ALA A 275 19.23 15.43 8.19
CA ALA A 275 18.90 16.69 7.52
C ALA A 275 19.77 16.91 6.26
N ASP A 276 21.04 16.51 6.33
CA ASP A 276 22.00 16.65 5.24
C ASP A 276 22.14 15.36 4.45
N GLY A 277 22.14 15.44 3.11
CA GLY A 277 22.28 14.29 2.23
C GLY A 277 21.81 14.55 0.81
N PRO A 278 21.64 13.50 -0.02
CA PRO A 278 21.20 13.62 -1.41
C PRO A 278 19.81 14.25 -1.60
N VAL A 279 18.91 14.12 -0.62
CA VAL A 279 17.62 14.82 -0.62
C VAL A 279 17.85 16.22 -0.06
N LEU A 280 17.83 17.22 -0.95
CA LEU A 280 18.09 18.61 -0.59
C LEU A 280 16.91 19.24 0.14
N PHE A 281 17.17 20.06 1.15
CA PHE A 281 16.16 20.87 1.83
C PHE A 281 15.61 21.99 0.92
N HIS A 282 16.50 22.62 0.13
CA HIS A 282 16.11 23.70 -0.77
C HIS A 282 15.59 23.17 -2.10
N TYR A 283 14.48 23.75 -2.55
CA TYR A 283 14.01 23.53 -3.93
C TYR A 283 15.05 24.13 -4.90
N PRO A 284 15.43 23.43 -5.99
CA PRO A 284 16.41 23.93 -6.95
C PRO A 284 15.99 25.30 -7.52
N GLY A 285 16.88 26.26 -7.45
CA GLY A 285 16.68 27.62 -7.95
C GLY A 285 18.02 28.34 -8.10
N PRO A 286 18.05 29.57 -8.67
CA PRO A 286 19.22 30.42 -8.67
C PRO A 286 19.74 30.60 -7.25
N SER A 287 21.02 30.88 -7.10
CA SER A 287 21.58 31.25 -5.79
C SER A 287 21.00 32.57 -5.31
N VAL A 288 20.98 32.78 -3.99
CA VAL A 288 20.51 34.04 -3.40
C VAL A 288 21.29 35.24 -3.98
N ASP A 289 22.58 35.07 -4.20
CA ASP A 289 23.43 36.12 -4.79
C ASP A 289 23.06 36.44 -6.24
N GLU A 290 22.66 35.41 -7.03
CA GLU A 290 22.17 35.62 -8.41
C GLU A 290 20.85 36.36 -8.44
N ASP A 291 19.90 36.00 -7.57
CA ASP A 291 18.59 36.65 -7.48
C ASP A 291 18.72 38.12 -7.00
N PHE A 292 19.58 38.39 -6.04
CA PHE A 292 19.84 39.74 -5.55
C PHE A 292 20.68 40.59 -6.51
N SER A 293 21.62 40.00 -7.25
CA SER A 293 22.42 40.75 -8.25
C SER A 293 21.60 41.07 -9.51
N ALA A 294 20.63 40.24 -9.91
CA ALA A 294 19.73 40.54 -11.01
C ALA A 294 18.78 41.72 -10.73
N GLY A 295 18.56 42.06 -9.45
CA GLY A 295 17.73 43.20 -9.03
C GLY A 295 18.43 44.57 -9.11
N THR A 296 19.78 44.64 -9.15
CA THR A 296 20.55 45.88 -9.15
C THR A 296 20.80 46.47 -10.54
N GLY A 297 20.40 45.76 -11.61
CA GLY A 297 20.61 46.19 -13.02
C GLY A 297 19.48 47.04 -13.65
N ARG A 298 18.41 47.38 -12.93
CA ARG A 298 17.31 48.23 -13.45
C ARG A 298 17.26 49.58 -12.76
N GLY A 299 18.23 50.44 -13.04
CA GLY A 299 18.17 51.78 -12.49
C GLY A 299 19.32 52.69 -12.86
N ALA A 300 19.70 52.80 -14.16
CA ALA A 300 20.54 53.89 -14.64
C ALA A 300 20.35 54.07 -16.14
N ASN A 301 19.21 54.61 -16.55
CA ASN A 301 19.09 55.37 -17.81
C ASN A 301 17.76 56.17 -17.78
N GLN A 302 17.81 57.35 -17.23
CA GLN A 302 17.02 58.51 -17.64
C GLN A 302 17.90 59.69 -17.84
#